data_e3a1c2e9a95947bc9dc54f25e0e0b695
#
_entry.id   e3a1c2e9a95947bc9dc54f25e0e0b695
#
_cell.length_a   1.000
_cell.length_b   1.000
_cell.length_c   1.000
_cell.angle_alpha   90.00
_cell.angle_beta   90.00
_cell.angle_gamma   90.00
#
_symmetry.space_group_name_H-M   'P 1'
#
loop_
_entity.id
_entity.type
_entity.pdbx_description
1 polymer ?
#
loop_
_entity_poly.entity_id
_entity_poly.type
_entity_poly.pdbx_seq_one_letter_code
_entity_poly.pdbx_strand_id
1 'polypeptide(L)'
;QSFLYNVLYASNFFHYYIWNKQNRNRGMYLKRALYLPEVWFFRDGAHRKCDVISCAAPNLSAVQEYRPVSKEENTEILRSRIAFILDIARENEVDHLILGAYGCSFGQKAEEVAEIFKGCIQERADSFDAIIFAIPDRENGNYRKFVEVFESKREYCSYTAG
;
A
#
# COMPACT_ATOMS: atom_id res chain seq x y z
N GLN A 1 7.30 1.60 -21.58
CA GLN A 1 6.59 0.80 -20.56
C GLN A 1 7.57 -0.17 -19.96
N SER A 2 7.87 0.06 -18.78
CA SER A 2 9.10 0.03 -18.09
C SER A 2 9.42 -1.32 -17.44
N PHE A 3 10.69 -1.51 -17.15
CA PHE A 3 11.22 -2.53 -16.27
C PHE A 3 10.41 -2.71 -14.97
N LEU A 4 9.93 -1.60 -14.38
CA LEU A 4 9.06 -1.64 -13.20
C LEU A 4 7.74 -2.38 -13.45
N TYR A 5 7.09 -2.16 -14.61
CA TYR A 5 5.87 -2.89 -14.96
C TYR A 5 6.15 -4.40 -15.05
N ASN A 6 7.27 -4.77 -15.64
CA ASN A 6 7.68 -6.18 -15.74
C ASN A 6 8.04 -6.79 -14.39
N VAL A 7 8.70 -6.04 -13.51
CA VAL A 7 9.01 -6.49 -12.14
C VAL A 7 7.74 -6.62 -11.30
N LEU A 8 6.85 -5.64 -11.34
CA LEU A 8 5.56 -5.69 -10.66
C LEU A 8 4.64 -6.77 -11.24
N TYR A 9 4.64 -6.95 -12.55
CA TYR A 9 3.90 -8.02 -13.22
C TYR A 9 4.48 -9.40 -12.88
N ALA A 10 5.78 -9.55 -12.88
CA ALA A 10 6.45 -10.79 -12.49
C ALA A 10 6.23 -11.12 -11.01
N SER A 11 6.23 -10.13 -10.11
CA SER A 11 5.93 -10.33 -8.70
C SER A 11 4.46 -10.69 -8.47
N ASN A 12 3.52 -10.07 -9.20
CA ASN A 12 2.10 -10.45 -9.19
C ASN A 12 1.89 -11.85 -9.75
N PHE A 13 2.59 -12.21 -10.83
CA PHE A 13 2.58 -13.55 -11.40
C PHE A 13 3.15 -14.58 -10.41
N PHE A 14 4.27 -14.27 -9.75
CA PHE A 14 4.86 -15.11 -8.73
C PHE A 14 3.91 -15.30 -7.54
N HIS A 15 3.31 -14.21 -7.03
CA HIS A 15 2.32 -14.28 -5.96
C HIS A 15 1.06 -15.02 -6.36
N TYR A 16 0.56 -14.80 -7.58
CA TYR A 16 -0.67 -15.41 -8.07
C TYR A 16 -0.48 -16.90 -8.40
N TYR A 17 0.50 -17.26 -9.23
CA TYR A 17 0.64 -18.62 -9.74
C TYR A 17 1.39 -19.58 -8.83
N ILE A 18 2.46 -19.14 -8.22
CA ILE A 18 3.31 -20.05 -7.43
C ILE A 18 2.79 -20.21 -6.01
N TRP A 19 2.30 -19.13 -5.40
CA TRP A 19 1.90 -19.14 -3.99
C TRP A 19 0.44 -19.47 -3.77
N ASN A 20 -0.48 -19.01 -4.60
CA ASN A 20 -1.90 -19.29 -4.46
C ASN A 20 -2.27 -20.73 -4.74
N LYS A 21 -1.61 -21.35 -5.72
CA LYS A 21 -1.89 -22.73 -6.08
C LYS A 21 -1.53 -23.71 -4.96
N GLN A 22 -0.53 -23.38 -4.17
CA GLN A 22 -0.05 -24.21 -3.07
C GLN A 22 -0.72 -23.91 -1.72
N ASN A 23 -1.22 -22.73 -1.46
CA ASN A 23 -1.62 -22.27 -0.13
C ASN A 23 -3.11 -22.11 0.12
N ARG A 24 -4.02 -22.57 -0.73
CA ARG A 24 -5.48 -22.50 -0.55
C ARG A 24 -6.06 -21.12 -0.19
N ASN A 25 -5.25 -20.07 -0.09
CA ASN A 25 -5.62 -18.72 0.33
C ASN A 25 -5.91 -17.79 -0.85
N ARG A 26 -6.35 -18.36 -1.88
CA ARG A 26 -6.80 -17.98 -3.24
C ARG A 26 -6.88 -16.48 -3.57
N GLY A 27 -6.70 -15.52 -2.91
CA GLY A 27 -6.71 -14.08 -3.23
C GLY A 27 -6.22 -13.24 -2.07
N MET A 28 -6.15 -13.81 -0.86
CA MET A 28 -5.66 -13.08 0.31
C MET A 28 -4.14 -13.00 0.35
N TYR A 29 -3.45 -13.83 -0.39
CA TYR A 29 -2.00 -13.93 -0.48
C TYR A 29 -1.29 -14.11 0.89
N LEU A 30 -0.03 -14.47 0.87
CA LEU A 30 0.77 -14.55 2.08
C LEU A 30 1.42 -13.20 2.40
N LYS A 31 1.80 -12.99 3.65
CA LYS A 31 2.60 -11.84 4.10
C LYS A 31 4.02 -11.97 3.57
N ARG A 32 4.22 -11.54 2.32
CA ARG A 32 5.52 -11.56 1.61
C ARG A 32 5.65 -10.34 0.72
N ALA A 33 6.88 -9.90 0.56
CA ALA A 33 7.24 -8.80 -0.32
C ALA A 33 8.61 -9.05 -0.94
N LEU A 34 8.89 -8.34 -2.02
CA LEU A 34 10.22 -8.18 -2.59
C LEU A 34 10.68 -6.76 -2.30
N TYR A 35 11.86 -6.61 -1.75
CA TYR A 35 12.57 -5.35 -1.66
C TYR A 35 13.64 -5.32 -2.76
N LEU A 36 13.62 -4.28 -3.57
CA LEU A 36 14.45 -4.10 -4.74
C LEU A 36 15.20 -2.77 -4.58
N PRO A 37 16.45 -2.78 -4.13
CA PRO A 37 17.22 -1.56 -3.97
C PRO A 37 17.65 -1.00 -5.32
N GLU A 38 17.79 0.32 -5.37
CA GLU A 38 18.45 1.04 -6.44
C GLU A 38 17.86 0.83 -7.85
N VAL A 39 16.53 0.72 -7.97
CA VAL A 39 15.86 0.57 -9.26
C VAL A 39 15.89 1.89 -10.04
N TRP A 40 16.30 1.82 -11.30
CA TRP A 40 16.33 2.97 -12.20
C TRP A 40 14.97 3.22 -12.85
N PHE A 41 14.50 4.45 -12.74
CA PHE A 41 13.30 4.95 -13.41
C PHE A 41 13.69 5.94 -14.50
N PHE A 42 13.13 5.75 -15.69
CA PHE A 42 13.39 6.59 -16.86
C PHE A 42 12.08 7.21 -17.35
N ARG A 43 12.06 8.52 -17.50
CA ARG A 43 10.92 9.25 -18.05
C ARG A 43 11.40 10.55 -18.70
N ASP A 44 10.98 10.78 -19.95
CA ASP A 44 11.19 12.04 -20.67
C ASP A 44 12.67 12.52 -20.65
N GLY A 45 13.60 11.60 -20.83
CA GLY A 45 15.04 11.87 -20.78
C GLY A 45 15.63 12.05 -19.38
N ALA A 46 14.80 12.15 -18.35
CA ALA A 46 15.23 12.14 -16.96
C ALA A 46 15.34 10.70 -16.42
N HIS A 47 16.28 10.49 -15.53
CA HIS A 47 16.41 9.22 -14.80
C HIS A 47 16.60 9.49 -13.31
N ARG A 48 16.02 8.62 -12.51
CA ARG A 48 16.09 8.64 -11.05
C ARG A 48 16.24 7.24 -10.54
N LYS A 49 16.87 7.10 -9.39
CA LYS A 49 17.07 5.85 -8.69
C LYS A 49 16.27 5.87 -7.41
N CYS A 50 15.53 4.83 -7.14
CA CYS A 50 14.88 4.65 -5.84
C CYS A 50 14.67 3.16 -5.56
N ASP A 51 14.42 2.85 -4.31
CA ASP A 51 14.10 1.50 -3.89
C ASP A 51 12.63 1.20 -4.15
N VAL A 52 12.31 -0.07 -4.36
CA VAL A 52 10.95 -0.53 -4.65
C VAL A 52 10.56 -1.66 -3.72
N ILE A 53 9.43 -1.50 -3.04
CA ILE A 53 8.77 -2.58 -2.31
C ILE A 53 7.63 -3.10 -3.16
N SER A 54 7.71 -4.38 -3.56
CA SER A 54 6.63 -5.08 -4.27
C SER A 54 5.93 -6.03 -3.30
N CYS A 55 4.70 -5.70 -2.91
CA CYS A 55 3.89 -6.48 -1.98
C CYS A 55 2.47 -6.61 -2.52
N ALA A 56 1.97 -7.85 -2.65
CA ALA A 56 0.63 -8.09 -3.16
C ALA A 56 -0.44 -7.69 -2.14
N ALA A 57 -1.37 -6.85 -2.56
CA ALA A 57 -2.55 -6.51 -1.77
C ALA A 57 -3.53 -7.70 -1.72
N PRO A 58 -4.26 -7.90 -0.61
CA PRO A 58 -5.36 -8.84 -0.57
C PRO A 58 -6.39 -8.53 -1.68
N ASN A 59 -6.67 -9.53 -2.53
CA ASN A 59 -7.62 -9.39 -3.63
C ASN A 59 -9.00 -9.84 -3.18
N LEU A 60 -9.76 -8.91 -2.62
CA LEU A 60 -11.09 -9.19 -2.07
C LEU A 60 -12.08 -9.61 -3.16
N SER A 61 -11.98 -9.03 -4.35
CA SER A 61 -12.83 -9.41 -5.48
C SER A 61 -12.66 -10.87 -5.88
N ALA A 62 -11.43 -11.36 -5.96
CA ALA A 62 -11.15 -12.76 -6.31
C ALA A 62 -11.53 -13.74 -5.19
N VAL A 63 -11.43 -13.32 -3.93
CA VAL A 63 -11.73 -14.21 -2.78
C VAL A 63 -13.23 -14.46 -2.66
N GLN A 64 -14.05 -13.45 -2.90
CA GLN A 64 -15.51 -13.55 -2.83
C GLN A 64 -16.10 -14.62 -3.77
N GLU A 65 -15.41 -14.93 -4.86
CA GLU A 65 -15.83 -16.00 -5.80
C GLU A 65 -15.65 -17.41 -5.22
N TYR A 66 -14.75 -17.59 -4.24
CA TYR A 66 -14.35 -18.92 -3.77
C TYR A 66 -14.70 -19.18 -2.31
N ARG A 67 -14.68 -18.14 -1.47
CA ARG A 67 -14.94 -18.24 -0.03
C ARG A 67 -15.36 -16.88 0.52
N PRO A 68 -16.48 -16.79 1.26
CA PRO A 68 -16.78 -15.59 2.00
C PRO A 68 -15.65 -15.26 2.98
N VAL A 69 -15.19 -14.03 2.98
CA VAL A 69 -14.22 -13.50 3.95
C VAL A 69 -14.97 -12.48 4.80
N SER A 70 -14.88 -12.58 6.11
CA SER A 70 -15.51 -11.61 6.98
C SER A 70 -14.81 -10.25 6.87
N LYS A 71 -15.51 -9.19 7.24
CA LYS A 71 -14.93 -7.85 7.25
C LYS A 71 -13.73 -7.78 8.20
N GLU A 72 -13.85 -8.40 9.35
CA GLU A 72 -12.83 -8.44 10.41
C GLU A 72 -11.57 -9.15 9.89
N GLU A 73 -11.73 -10.34 9.29
CA GLU A 73 -10.62 -11.11 8.69
C GLU A 73 -9.91 -10.29 7.61
N ASN A 74 -10.67 -9.65 6.72
CA ASN A 74 -10.09 -8.80 5.67
C ASN A 74 -9.31 -7.63 6.25
N THR A 75 -9.88 -6.93 7.23
CA THR A 75 -9.26 -5.77 7.90
C THR A 75 -7.97 -6.17 8.59
N GLU A 76 -7.95 -7.29 9.29
CA GLU A 76 -6.76 -7.80 9.98
C GLU A 76 -5.63 -8.14 8.99
N ILE A 77 -5.96 -8.86 7.91
CA ILE A 77 -4.98 -9.20 6.87
C ILE A 77 -4.44 -7.95 6.19
N LEU A 78 -5.30 -6.99 5.86
CA LEU A 78 -4.92 -5.75 5.22
C LEU A 78 -4.01 -4.91 6.14
N ARG A 79 -4.38 -4.75 7.41
CA ARG A 79 -3.57 -4.08 8.43
C ARG A 79 -2.19 -4.74 8.59
N SER A 80 -2.16 -6.06 8.75
CA SER A 80 -0.92 -6.82 8.86
C SER A 80 -0.02 -6.62 7.64
N ARG A 81 -0.59 -6.48 6.43
CA ARG A 81 0.14 -6.27 5.20
C ARG A 81 0.70 -4.85 5.09
N ILE A 82 -0.11 -3.85 5.43
CA ILE A 82 0.31 -2.44 5.44
C ILE A 82 1.41 -2.23 6.49
N ALA A 83 1.24 -2.74 7.70
CA ALA A 83 2.27 -2.70 8.74
C ALA A 83 3.59 -3.32 8.25
N PHE A 84 3.51 -4.47 7.57
CA PHE A 84 4.68 -5.16 7.02
C PHE A 84 5.43 -4.33 5.96
N ILE A 85 4.70 -3.62 5.08
CA ILE A 85 5.32 -2.71 4.09
C ILE A 85 6.09 -1.59 4.80
N LEU A 86 5.48 -0.98 5.82
CA LEU A 86 6.11 0.09 6.60
C LEU A 86 7.32 -0.43 7.40
N ASP A 87 7.24 -1.65 7.94
CA ASP A 87 8.37 -2.27 8.65
C ASP A 87 9.54 -2.54 7.71
N ILE A 88 9.29 -3.05 6.48
CA ILE A 88 10.34 -3.23 5.47
C ILE A 88 11.01 -1.90 5.13
N ALA A 89 10.22 -0.84 4.92
CA ALA A 89 10.77 0.47 4.61
C ALA A 89 11.65 0.99 5.77
N ARG A 90 11.20 0.87 7.01
CA ARG A 90 11.96 1.26 8.19
C ARG A 90 13.26 0.46 8.36
N GLU A 91 13.19 -0.87 8.19
CA GLU A 91 14.37 -1.75 8.30
C GLU A 91 15.43 -1.48 7.23
N ASN A 92 15.04 -0.88 6.11
CA ASN A 92 15.95 -0.46 5.03
C ASN A 92 16.25 1.04 5.08
N GLU A 93 16.00 1.70 6.21
CA GLU A 93 16.37 3.10 6.47
C GLU A 93 15.83 4.08 5.41
N VAL A 94 14.57 3.86 4.98
CA VAL A 94 13.90 4.69 3.98
C VAL A 94 13.36 5.95 4.64
N ASP A 95 13.85 7.13 4.25
CA ASP A 95 13.41 8.42 4.77
C ASP A 95 12.10 8.91 4.14
N HIS A 96 11.94 8.68 2.82
CA HIS A 96 10.81 9.15 2.03
C HIS A 96 10.09 7.98 1.38
N LEU A 97 8.81 7.79 1.71
CA LEU A 97 8.01 6.68 1.22
C LEU A 97 6.88 7.16 0.32
N ILE A 98 6.80 6.62 -0.91
CA ILE A 98 5.71 6.89 -1.84
C ILE A 98 4.77 5.69 -1.88
N LEU A 99 3.51 5.92 -1.55
CA LEU A 99 2.46 4.91 -1.46
C LEU A 99 1.32 5.20 -2.45
N GLY A 100 0.54 4.19 -2.78
CA GLY A 100 -0.70 4.32 -3.56
C GLY A 100 -1.93 3.90 -2.74
N ALA A 101 -3.10 3.91 -3.38
CA ALA A 101 -4.34 3.36 -2.83
C ALA A 101 -4.28 1.82 -2.84
N TYR A 102 -3.54 1.25 -1.89
CA TYR A 102 -3.18 -0.16 -1.83
C TYR A 102 -4.40 -1.08 -1.80
N GLY A 103 -4.52 -1.94 -2.79
CA GLY A 103 -5.60 -2.92 -2.87
C GLY A 103 -6.94 -2.37 -3.40
N CYS A 104 -7.11 -1.06 -3.59
CA CYS A 104 -8.38 -0.50 -4.03
C CYS A 104 -8.83 -1.00 -5.41
N SER A 105 -7.89 -1.31 -6.31
CA SER A 105 -8.19 -1.96 -7.60
C SER A 105 -8.61 -3.43 -7.47
N PHE A 106 -8.51 -4.00 -6.28
CA PHE A 106 -8.82 -5.39 -5.97
C PHE A 106 -9.98 -5.52 -4.95
N GLY A 107 -10.89 -4.54 -4.93
CA GLY A 107 -12.10 -4.56 -4.12
C GLY A 107 -11.95 -4.02 -2.69
N GLN A 108 -10.76 -3.51 -2.30
CA GLN A 108 -10.61 -2.84 -1.01
C GLN A 108 -11.23 -1.44 -1.07
N LYS A 109 -11.89 -1.01 0.02
CA LYS A 109 -12.50 0.32 0.11
C LYS A 109 -11.44 1.35 0.49
N ALA A 110 -11.33 2.42 -0.29
CA ALA A 110 -10.30 3.45 -0.11
C ALA A 110 -10.31 4.09 1.28
N GLU A 111 -11.49 4.32 1.86
CA GLU A 111 -11.65 4.87 3.20
C GLU A 111 -11.07 3.92 4.27
N GLU A 112 -11.42 2.63 4.21
CA GLU A 112 -10.91 1.63 5.15
C GLU A 112 -9.37 1.46 5.01
N VAL A 113 -8.86 1.48 3.77
CA VAL A 113 -7.41 1.43 3.49
C VAL A 113 -6.70 2.65 4.06
N ALA A 114 -7.25 3.86 3.86
CA ALA A 114 -6.69 5.11 4.37
C ALA A 114 -6.65 5.13 5.90
N GLU A 115 -7.73 4.69 6.58
CA GLU A 115 -7.77 4.59 8.05
C GLU A 115 -6.73 3.60 8.58
N ILE A 116 -6.57 2.45 7.93
CA ILE A 116 -5.55 1.48 8.32
C ILE A 116 -4.14 2.05 8.14
N PHE A 117 -3.86 2.72 7.01
CA PHE A 117 -2.59 3.41 6.81
C PHE A 117 -2.34 4.44 7.89
N LYS A 118 -3.33 5.30 8.19
CA LYS A 118 -3.23 6.32 9.22
C LYS A 118 -2.83 5.73 10.57
N GLY A 119 -3.52 4.67 11.01
CA GLY A 119 -3.19 3.99 12.27
C GLY A 119 -1.79 3.37 12.25
N CYS A 120 -1.41 2.67 11.19
CA CYS A 120 -0.09 2.04 11.08
C CYS A 120 1.06 3.06 11.01
N ILE A 121 0.84 4.23 10.39
CA ILE A 121 1.79 5.33 10.32
C ILE A 121 1.95 5.99 11.70
N GLN A 122 0.85 6.23 12.42
CA GLN A 122 0.90 6.79 13.78
C GLN A 122 1.68 5.93 14.75
N GLU A 123 1.61 4.61 14.62
CA GLU A 123 2.41 3.66 15.41
C GLU A 123 3.92 3.74 15.10
N ARG A 124 4.31 4.42 14.02
CA ARG A 124 5.67 4.56 13.48
C ARG A 124 6.05 6.00 13.18
N ALA A 125 5.48 6.95 13.94
CA ALA A 125 5.53 8.39 13.62
C ALA A 125 6.95 8.94 13.37
N ASP A 126 7.95 8.41 14.08
CA ASP A 126 9.33 8.88 14.01
C ASP A 126 10.20 8.10 12.99
N SER A 127 9.57 7.27 12.13
CA SER A 127 10.33 6.37 11.26
C SER A 127 10.56 6.93 9.86
N PHE A 128 9.87 7.99 9.46
CA PHE A 128 9.92 8.55 8.10
C PHE A 128 9.90 10.07 8.13
N ASP A 129 10.74 10.70 7.31
CA ASP A 129 10.72 12.15 7.12
C ASP A 129 9.48 12.59 6.34
N ALA A 130 9.07 11.79 5.37
CA ALA A 130 7.85 12.05 4.60
C ALA A 130 7.20 10.76 4.09
N ILE A 131 5.85 10.75 4.12
CA ILE A 131 5.03 9.74 3.45
C ILE A 131 4.10 10.46 2.47
N ILE A 132 4.19 10.09 1.19
CA ILE A 132 3.44 10.70 0.10
C ILE A 132 2.49 9.66 -0.49
N PHE A 133 1.19 9.96 -0.51
CA PHE A 133 0.21 9.15 -1.21
C PHE A 133 0.03 9.63 -2.65
N ALA A 134 0.65 8.94 -3.60
CA ALA A 134 0.54 9.23 -5.04
C ALA A 134 -0.72 8.57 -5.61
N ILE A 135 -1.88 9.18 -5.38
CA ILE A 135 -3.19 8.68 -5.81
C ILE A 135 -3.77 9.63 -6.85
N PRO A 136 -4.00 9.17 -8.10
CA PRO A 136 -4.65 10.01 -9.11
C PRO A 136 -6.08 10.38 -8.72
N ASP A 137 -6.46 11.66 -8.89
CA ASP A 137 -7.85 12.09 -8.75
C ASP A 137 -8.65 11.60 -9.98
N ARG A 138 -9.36 10.52 -9.80
CA ARG A 138 -10.19 9.88 -10.82
C ARG A 138 -11.62 9.73 -10.32
N GLU A 139 -12.55 9.39 -11.22
CA GLU A 139 -13.97 9.16 -10.94
C GLU A 139 -14.23 8.11 -9.83
N ASN A 140 -13.28 7.18 -9.59
CA ASN A 140 -13.40 6.21 -8.52
C ASN A 140 -13.33 6.80 -7.10
N GLY A 141 -12.99 8.10 -6.98
CA GLY A 141 -13.00 8.83 -5.72
C GLY A 141 -11.96 8.42 -4.67
N ASN A 142 -11.02 7.52 -5.00
CA ASN A 142 -10.02 7.04 -4.04
C ASN A 142 -9.18 8.18 -3.46
N TYR A 143 -8.77 9.15 -4.29
CA TYR A 143 -8.03 10.32 -3.84
C TYR A 143 -8.79 11.10 -2.76
N ARG A 144 -10.06 11.43 -3.03
CA ARG A 144 -10.89 12.20 -2.10
C ARG A 144 -11.07 11.50 -0.76
N LYS A 145 -11.25 10.18 -0.77
CA LYS A 145 -11.37 9.37 0.46
C LYS A 145 -10.09 9.41 1.31
N PHE A 146 -8.93 9.36 0.68
CA PHE A 146 -7.66 9.52 1.39
C PHE A 146 -7.52 10.92 1.99
N VAL A 147 -7.85 11.96 1.21
CA VAL A 147 -7.84 13.36 1.71
C VAL A 147 -8.77 13.50 2.91
N GLU A 148 -10.03 13.06 2.82
CA GLU A 148 -10.99 13.11 3.91
C GLU A 148 -10.46 12.47 5.20
N VAL A 149 -9.86 11.28 5.11
CA VAL A 149 -9.32 10.56 6.26
C VAL A 149 -8.10 11.26 6.88
N PHE A 150 -7.17 11.75 6.06
CA PHE A 150 -5.95 12.35 6.59
C PHE A 150 -6.12 13.80 7.03
N GLU A 151 -7.08 14.55 6.47
CA GLU A 151 -7.36 15.93 6.84
C GLU A 151 -8.39 16.08 7.98
N SER A 152 -9.25 15.08 8.22
CA SER A 152 -10.35 15.12 9.19
C SER A 152 -9.93 15.28 10.67
N LYS A 153 -8.63 15.38 10.98
CA LYS A 153 -8.08 15.66 12.32
C LYS A 153 -6.93 16.66 12.29
N ARG A 154 -7.03 17.74 11.53
CA ARG A 154 -6.34 18.96 11.93
C ARG A 154 -7.15 19.62 13.04
N GLU A 155 -7.00 19.18 14.28
CA GLU A 155 -7.31 20.02 15.44
C GLU A 155 -6.46 21.28 15.28
N TYR A 156 -7.11 22.39 14.96
CA TYR A 156 -6.53 23.72 15.04
C TYR A 156 -6.11 23.93 16.51
N CYS A 157 -4.85 23.70 16.81
CA CYS A 157 -4.23 24.35 17.96
C CYS A 157 -4.17 25.84 17.61
N SER A 158 -5.25 26.56 17.93
CA SER A 158 -5.22 28.02 17.98
C SER A 158 -4.33 28.41 19.15
N TYR A 159 -3.07 28.67 18.88
CA TYR A 159 -2.26 29.48 19.78
C TYR A 159 -2.83 30.88 19.78
N THR A 160 -3.68 31.19 20.73
CA THR A 160 -3.93 32.57 21.17
C THR A 160 -2.63 33.03 21.86
N ALA A 161 -1.82 33.81 21.13
CA ALA A 161 -0.79 34.62 21.74
C ALA A 161 -1.46 35.64 22.65
N GLY A 162 -1.24 35.53 23.98
CA GLY A 162 -1.49 36.55 24.95
C GLY A 162 -0.30 37.51 25.02
#